data_5e42d99141514272be37f757e80c882d
#
_entry.id   5e42d99141514272be37f757e80c882d
#
_cell.length_a   1.000
_cell.length_b   1.000
_cell.length_c   1.000
_cell.angle_alpha   90.00
_cell.angle_beta   90.00
_cell.angle_gamma   90.00
#
_symmetry.space_group_name_H-M   'P 1'
#
loop_
_entity.id
_entity.type
_entity.pdbx_description
1 polymer ?
#
loop_
_entity_poly.entity_id
_entity_poly.type
_entity_poly.pdbx_seq_one_letter_code
_entity_poly.pdbx_strand_id
1 'polypeptide(L)'
;MNTQVKLFLIQLLFDKKITFFPDINNQKFWNNLVKISSSQIIIPTVYFKLNERGLLKKIPNDLKDYLFEIYSFNKKRNQSMVNEINSIHKILNDNNINFFFLKGSYLLRTIYKNSIGIRMMHE
;
A
#
# COMPACT_ATOMS: atom_id res chain seq x y z
N MET A 1 3.05 16.63 -17.90
CA MET A 1 1.98 15.89 -17.24
C MET A 1 2.46 14.85 -16.24
N ASN A 2 3.41 13.99 -16.60
CA ASN A 2 3.97 13.03 -15.65
C ASN A 2 4.62 13.72 -14.45
N THR A 3 5.18 14.91 -14.62
CA THR A 3 5.76 15.71 -13.55
C THR A 3 4.71 16.07 -12.49
N GLN A 4 3.49 16.44 -12.92
CA GLN A 4 2.40 16.76 -12.00
C GLN A 4 1.93 15.52 -11.23
N VAL A 5 1.85 14.37 -11.92
CA VAL A 5 1.49 13.11 -11.27
C VAL A 5 2.53 12.73 -10.23
N LYS A 6 3.81 12.82 -10.58
CA LYS A 6 4.89 12.50 -9.64
C LYS A 6 4.88 13.43 -8.44
N LEU A 7 4.68 14.73 -8.66
CA LEU A 7 4.57 15.70 -7.56
C LEU A 7 3.40 15.37 -6.65
N PHE A 8 2.25 15.06 -7.22
CA PHE A 8 1.06 14.68 -6.46
C PHE A 8 1.35 13.44 -5.59
N LEU A 9 1.95 12.40 -6.18
CA LEU A 9 2.29 11.18 -5.44
C LEU A 9 3.28 11.44 -4.31
N ILE A 10 4.30 12.25 -4.56
CA ILE A 10 5.29 12.60 -3.52
C ILE A 10 4.60 13.33 -2.36
N GLN A 11 3.75 14.29 -2.68
CA GLN A 11 3.02 15.02 -1.64
C GLN A 11 2.04 14.11 -0.90
N LEU A 12 1.32 13.25 -1.61
CA LEU A 12 0.38 12.31 -0.99
C LEU A 12 1.08 11.37 -0.01
N LEU A 13 2.23 10.85 -0.40
CA LEU A 13 2.92 9.82 0.37
C LEU A 13 3.77 10.38 1.51
N PHE A 14 4.39 11.55 1.33
CA PHE A 14 5.42 12.01 2.24
C PHE A 14 5.15 13.38 2.86
N ASP A 15 4.42 14.27 2.20
CA ASP A 15 4.24 15.63 2.70
C ASP A 15 3.00 15.76 3.58
N LYS A 16 3.03 16.71 4.51
CA LYS A 16 1.88 17.00 5.35
C LYS A 16 0.74 17.65 4.59
N LYS A 17 1.04 18.38 3.52
CA LYS A 17 0.07 19.17 2.76
C LYS A 17 0.20 18.87 1.27
N ILE A 18 -0.95 18.68 0.62
CA ILE A 18 -1.04 18.57 -0.83
C ILE A 18 -1.37 19.96 -1.38
N THR A 19 -0.46 20.51 -2.20
CA THR A 19 -0.63 21.84 -2.78
C THR A 19 -1.39 21.86 -4.09
N PHE A 20 -1.54 20.70 -4.73
CA PHE A 20 -2.23 20.55 -6.01
C PHE A 20 -3.09 19.29 -5.97
N PHE A 21 -4.38 19.45 -6.28
CA PHE A 21 -5.28 18.30 -6.45
C PHE A 21 -5.93 18.40 -7.82
N PRO A 22 -5.83 17.38 -8.68
CA PRO A 22 -6.36 17.42 -10.03
C PRO A 22 -7.89 17.39 -10.05
N ASP A 23 -8.47 17.83 -11.16
CA ASP A 23 -9.91 17.72 -11.40
C ASP A 23 -10.30 16.24 -11.46
N ILE A 24 -11.44 15.90 -10.86
CA ILE A 24 -11.96 14.52 -10.84
C ILE A 24 -12.19 14.00 -12.26
N ASN A 25 -12.46 14.88 -13.22
CA ASN A 25 -12.73 14.51 -14.61
C ASN A 25 -11.46 14.46 -15.48
N ASN A 26 -10.30 14.75 -14.92
CA ASN A 26 -9.03 14.69 -15.66
C ASN A 26 -8.56 13.24 -15.81
N GLN A 27 -9.21 12.52 -16.72
CA GLN A 27 -8.97 11.09 -16.91
C GLN A 27 -7.53 10.76 -17.26
N LYS A 28 -6.86 11.63 -18.02
CA LYS A 28 -5.47 11.44 -18.39
C LYS A 28 -4.55 11.46 -17.17
N PHE A 29 -4.82 12.36 -16.22
CA PHE A 29 -4.07 12.41 -14.96
C PHE A 29 -4.22 11.10 -14.18
N TRP A 30 -5.46 10.65 -13.99
CA TRP A 30 -5.73 9.46 -13.20
C TRP A 30 -5.17 8.19 -13.86
N ASN A 31 -5.25 8.09 -15.19
CA ASN A 31 -4.64 6.97 -15.90
C ASN A 31 -3.12 6.95 -15.73
N ASN A 32 -2.46 8.09 -15.78
CA ASN A 32 -1.02 8.19 -15.56
C ASN A 32 -0.66 7.87 -14.10
N LEU A 33 -1.50 8.28 -13.16
CA LEU A 33 -1.29 7.97 -11.75
C LEU A 33 -1.30 6.45 -11.51
N VAL A 34 -2.28 5.75 -12.07
CA VAL A 34 -2.35 4.29 -11.98
C VAL A 34 -1.13 3.64 -12.60
N LYS A 35 -0.74 4.11 -13.79
CA LYS A 35 0.41 3.57 -14.52
C LYS A 35 1.71 3.70 -13.72
N ILE A 36 1.97 4.88 -13.17
CA ILE A 36 3.17 5.13 -12.38
C ILE A 36 3.12 4.35 -11.06
N SER A 37 1.98 4.36 -10.38
CA SER A 37 1.81 3.66 -9.10
C SER A 37 1.98 2.15 -9.26
N SER A 38 1.49 1.60 -10.37
CA SER A 38 1.65 0.17 -10.67
C SER A 38 3.12 -0.17 -10.94
N SER A 39 3.81 0.64 -11.73
CA SER A 39 5.23 0.39 -12.05
C SER A 39 6.12 0.50 -10.80
N GLN A 40 5.75 1.31 -9.83
CA GLN A 40 6.50 1.48 -8.58
C GLN A 40 6.00 0.56 -7.45
N ILE A 41 5.02 -0.29 -7.74
CA ILE A 41 4.47 -1.26 -6.78
C ILE A 41 3.92 -0.57 -5.51
N ILE A 42 3.24 0.57 -5.67
CA ILE A 42 2.75 1.37 -4.55
C ILE A 42 1.23 1.56 -4.54
N ILE A 43 0.48 0.86 -5.38
CA ILE A 43 -0.99 1.05 -5.45
C ILE A 43 -1.65 0.89 -4.08
N PRO A 44 -1.35 -0.14 -3.28
CA PRO A 44 -1.98 -0.25 -1.95
C PRO A 44 -1.65 0.92 -1.04
N THR A 45 -0.44 1.45 -1.12
CA THR A 45 -0.04 2.62 -0.33
C THR A 45 -0.81 3.86 -0.77
N VAL A 46 -1.00 4.04 -2.08
CA VAL A 46 -1.78 5.17 -2.62
C VAL A 46 -3.21 5.13 -2.08
N TYR A 47 -3.86 3.96 -2.12
CA TYR A 47 -5.20 3.82 -1.54
C TYR A 47 -5.21 4.17 -0.06
N PHE A 48 -4.28 3.60 0.69
CA PHE A 48 -4.22 3.81 2.14
C PHE A 48 -4.07 5.30 2.48
N LYS A 49 -3.18 6.01 1.76
CA LYS A 49 -2.95 7.44 2.01
C LYS A 49 -4.15 8.30 1.61
N LEU A 50 -4.80 7.98 0.49
CA LEU A 50 -6.02 8.69 0.09
C LEU A 50 -7.13 8.51 1.13
N ASN A 51 -7.29 7.30 1.65
CA ASN A 51 -8.28 7.01 2.67
C ASN A 51 -7.94 7.71 4.00
N GLU A 52 -6.70 7.62 4.43
CA GLU A 52 -6.24 8.24 5.68
C GLU A 52 -6.46 9.75 5.67
N ARG A 53 -6.24 10.40 4.53
CA ARG A 53 -6.39 11.84 4.38
C ARG A 53 -7.81 12.28 4.02
N GLY A 54 -8.76 11.35 3.92
CA GLY A 54 -10.14 11.67 3.58
C GLY A 54 -10.33 12.15 2.14
N LEU A 55 -9.47 11.74 1.21
CA LEU A 55 -9.46 12.23 -0.17
C LEU A 55 -10.17 11.31 -1.16
N LEU A 56 -10.73 10.18 -0.72
CA LEU A 56 -11.39 9.23 -1.63
C LEU A 56 -12.60 9.83 -2.35
N LYS A 57 -13.23 10.85 -1.77
CA LYS A 57 -14.36 11.54 -2.38
C LYS A 57 -13.96 12.41 -3.57
N LYS A 58 -12.68 12.75 -3.69
CA LYS A 58 -12.16 13.67 -4.71
C LYS A 58 -11.58 12.95 -5.93
N ILE A 59 -11.65 11.63 -5.95
CA ILE A 59 -11.16 10.82 -7.07
C ILE A 59 -12.33 10.14 -7.78
N PRO A 60 -12.16 9.72 -9.06
CA PRO A 60 -13.23 9.01 -9.77
C PRO A 60 -13.64 7.72 -9.05
N ASN A 61 -14.93 7.38 -9.09
CA ASN A 61 -15.46 6.20 -8.40
C ASN A 61 -14.85 4.89 -8.92
N ASP A 62 -14.67 4.77 -10.23
CA ASP A 62 -14.06 3.58 -10.83
C ASP A 62 -12.61 3.41 -10.37
N LEU A 63 -11.87 4.51 -10.25
CA LEU A 63 -10.51 4.49 -9.70
C LEU A 63 -10.52 4.08 -8.23
N LYS A 64 -11.41 4.65 -7.45
CA LYS A 64 -11.55 4.29 -6.03
C LYS A 64 -11.79 2.80 -5.85
N ASP A 65 -12.71 2.24 -6.62
CA ASP A 65 -13.05 0.81 -6.55
C ASP A 65 -11.86 -0.06 -6.97
N TYR A 66 -11.13 0.35 -8.01
CA TYR A 66 -9.95 -0.36 -8.48
C TYR A 66 -8.84 -0.38 -7.42
N LEU A 67 -8.54 0.77 -6.84
CA LEU A 67 -7.52 0.88 -5.79
C LEU A 67 -7.90 0.07 -4.55
N PHE A 68 -9.18 0.12 -4.16
CA PHE A 68 -9.70 -0.63 -3.02
C PHE A 68 -9.56 -2.14 -3.24
N GLU A 69 -9.87 -2.60 -4.44
CA GLU A 69 -9.78 -4.03 -4.78
C GLU A 69 -8.33 -4.52 -4.62
N ILE A 70 -7.37 -3.80 -5.19
CA ILE A 70 -5.96 -4.17 -5.09
C ILE A 70 -5.48 -4.11 -3.64
N TYR A 71 -5.85 -3.07 -2.90
CA TYR A 71 -5.51 -2.94 -1.48
C TYR A 71 -6.06 -4.12 -0.68
N SER A 72 -7.32 -4.48 -0.92
CA SER A 72 -7.99 -5.57 -0.19
C SER A 72 -7.35 -6.92 -0.45
N PHE A 73 -7.00 -7.22 -1.71
CA PHE A 73 -6.26 -8.44 -2.04
C PHE A 73 -4.91 -8.49 -1.37
N ASN A 74 -4.17 -7.38 -1.41
CA ASN A 74 -2.85 -7.31 -0.79
C ASN A 74 -2.94 -7.49 0.73
N LYS A 75 -3.95 -6.89 1.36
CA LYS A 75 -4.18 -7.02 2.80
C LYS A 75 -4.47 -8.47 3.19
N LYS A 76 -5.35 -9.14 2.45
CA LYS A 76 -5.68 -10.56 2.69
C LYS A 76 -4.45 -11.45 2.53
N ARG A 77 -3.69 -11.22 1.46
CA ARG A 77 -2.46 -11.96 1.21
C ARG A 77 -1.46 -11.78 2.34
N ASN A 78 -1.23 -10.55 2.77
CA ASN A 78 -0.30 -10.24 3.84
C ASN A 78 -0.78 -10.82 5.18
N GLN A 79 -2.09 -10.81 5.44
CA GLN A 79 -2.65 -11.43 6.64
C GLN A 79 -2.39 -12.93 6.66
N SER A 80 -2.54 -13.60 5.50
CA SER A 80 -2.22 -15.03 5.40
C SER A 80 -0.74 -15.27 5.65
N MET A 81 0.14 -14.42 5.11
CA MET A 81 1.58 -14.52 5.37
C MET A 81 1.92 -14.33 6.84
N VAL A 82 1.28 -13.35 7.51
CA VAL A 82 1.48 -13.14 8.96
C VAL A 82 1.03 -14.36 9.74
N ASN A 83 -0.10 -14.97 9.37
CA ASN A 83 -0.58 -16.18 10.05
C ASN A 83 0.40 -17.34 9.89
N GLU A 84 0.96 -17.53 8.68
CA GLU A 84 1.99 -18.56 8.45
C GLU A 84 3.26 -18.27 9.24
N ILE A 85 3.72 -17.02 9.23
CA ILE A 85 4.90 -16.59 10.00
C ILE A 85 4.70 -16.88 11.48
N ASN A 86 3.52 -16.57 12.02
CA ASN A 86 3.22 -16.84 13.42
C ASN A 86 3.19 -18.33 13.75
N SER A 87 2.68 -19.17 12.82
CA SER A 87 2.68 -20.62 12.99
C SER A 87 4.10 -21.18 13.01
N ILE A 88 4.95 -20.72 12.07
CA ILE A 88 6.36 -21.12 12.02
C ILE A 88 7.09 -20.64 13.27
N HIS A 89 6.84 -19.42 13.69
CA HIS A 89 7.43 -18.84 14.91
C HIS A 89 7.13 -19.76 16.13
N LYS A 90 5.86 -20.16 16.26
CA LYS A 90 5.45 -21.02 17.37
C LYS A 90 6.19 -22.37 17.35
N ILE A 91 6.26 -23.00 16.18
CA ILE A 91 6.94 -24.29 16.01
C ILE A 91 8.41 -24.16 16.39
N LEU A 92 9.10 -23.15 15.88
CA LEU A 92 10.52 -22.95 16.17
C LEU A 92 10.76 -22.67 17.66
N ASN A 93 9.91 -21.84 18.25
CA ASN A 93 10.02 -21.48 19.66
C ASN A 93 9.75 -22.67 20.56
N ASP A 94 8.74 -23.51 20.26
CA ASP A 94 8.39 -24.70 21.03
C ASP A 94 9.50 -25.74 20.96
N ASN A 95 10.32 -25.75 19.93
CA ASN A 95 11.46 -26.66 19.76
C ASN A 95 12.80 -26.04 20.16
N ASN A 96 12.78 -24.87 20.80
CA ASN A 96 13.97 -24.16 21.27
C ASN A 96 14.98 -23.86 20.17
N ILE A 97 14.48 -23.53 18.95
CA ILE A 97 15.30 -23.17 17.81
C ILE A 97 15.41 -21.64 17.76
N ASN A 98 16.63 -21.14 17.80
CA ASN A 98 16.89 -19.71 17.65
C ASN A 98 16.73 -19.29 16.20
N PHE A 99 16.02 -18.16 15.97
CA PHE A 99 15.75 -17.65 14.63
C PHE A 99 15.53 -16.14 14.68
N PHE A 100 15.52 -15.52 13.50
CA PHE A 100 15.14 -14.10 13.36
C PHE A 100 14.47 -13.90 12.01
N PHE A 101 13.67 -12.83 11.93
CA PHE A 101 12.95 -12.48 10.70
C PHE A 101 13.80 -11.55 9.85
N LEU A 102 13.71 -11.71 8.52
CA LEU A 102 14.44 -10.92 7.56
C LEU A 102 13.48 -10.21 6.59
N LYS A 103 13.95 -9.07 6.04
CA LYS A 103 13.27 -8.35 4.95
C LYS A 103 11.79 -8.08 5.23
N GLY A 104 10.93 -8.41 4.25
CA GLY A 104 9.51 -8.13 4.31
C GLY A 104 8.79 -8.80 5.48
N SER A 105 9.15 -10.03 5.86
CA SER A 105 8.51 -10.70 6.99
C SER A 105 8.77 -9.98 8.30
N TYR A 106 9.99 -9.47 8.49
CA TYR A 106 10.31 -8.64 9.65
C TYR A 106 9.50 -7.33 9.62
N LEU A 107 9.40 -6.69 8.45
CA LEU A 107 8.68 -5.43 8.30
C LEU A 107 7.19 -5.60 8.56
N LEU A 108 6.56 -6.70 8.13
CA LEU A 108 5.14 -6.96 8.39
C LEU A 108 4.86 -7.07 9.87
N ARG A 109 5.79 -7.63 10.65
CA ARG A 109 5.60 -7.82 12.09
C ARG A 109 5.98 -6.60 12.92
N THR A 110 6.65 -5.62 12.33
CA THR A 110 7.13 -4.43 13.03
C THR A 110 6.50 -3.17 12.47
N ILE A 111 7.10 -2.58 11.44
CA ILE A 111 6.70 -1.29 10.89
C ILE A 111 5.27 -1.33 10.33
N TYR A 112 4.89 -2.41 9.65
CA TYR A 112 3.58 -2.55 9.02
C TYR A 112 2.56 -3.33 9.86
N LYS A 113 2.84 -3.56 11.14
CA LYS A 113 1.99 -4.37 12.02
C LYS A 113 0.53 -3.89 12.03
N ASN A 114 0.30 -2.58 12.07
CA ASN A 114 -1.03 -1.99 12.12
C ASN A 114 -1.55 -1.55 10.74
N SER A 115 -0.79 -1.81 9.68
CA SER A 115 -1.13 -1.41 8.31
C SER A 115 -0.59 -2.43 7.30
N ILE A 116 -0.91 -3.71 7.52
CA ILE A 116 -0.36 -4.82 6.74
C ILE A 116 -0.79 -4.82 5.26
N GLY A 117 -1.83 -4.05 4.92
CA GLY A 117 -2.29 -3.95 3.54
C GLY A 117 -1.45 -3.06 2.64
N ILE A 118 -0.50 -2.30 3.20
CA ILE A 118 0.26 -1.30 2.45
C ILE A 118 1.36 -1.93 1.60
N ARG A 119 2.17 -2.81 2.20
CA ARG A 119 3.35 -3.35 1.53
C ARG A 119 3.00 -4.50 0.60
N MET A 120 3.45 -4.42 -0.65
CA MET A 120 3.37 -5.54 -1.58
C MET A 120 4.56 -6.47 -1.35
N MET A 121 4.28 -7.70 -0.95
CA MET A 121 5.30 -8.71 -0.66
C MET A 121 5.64 -9.49 -1.91
N HIS A 122 6.91 -9.80 -2.09
CA HIS A 122 7.37 -10.76 -3.09
C HIS A 122 7.40 -12.16 -2.50
N GLU A 123 7.06 -13.12 -3.32
CA GLU A 123 7.14 -14.53 -2.94
C GLU A 123 8.57 -15.05 -2.91
#